data_3824c15add560fbf5338b90cda20488f
#
_entry.id   3824c15add560fbf5338b90cda20488f
#
_cell.length_a   1.000
_cell.length_b   1.000
_cell.length_c   1.000
_cell.angle_alpha   90.00
_cell.angle_beta   90.00
_cell.angle_gamma   90.00
#
_symmetry.space_group_name_H-M   'P 1'
#
loop_
_entity.id
_entity.type
_entity.pdbx_description
1 polymer ?
#
loop_
_entity_poly.entity_id
_entity_poly.type
_entity_poly.pdbx_seq_one_letter_code
_entity_poly.pdbx_strand_id
1 'polypeptide(L)'
;MPELPRPSEQVTAPDHVLTPPPPPRFDPRPNPWQQRLLLAVFVIGLLAIAVGHLLDLPHARHIQRGGYFAACYALVVAASWLPASVLSQRVDAMLDRWVSHGATGYYGMMALASYAYLEVRTITESITAFSFSRDWIRDALIHWATGFSIESVMNFIYAMAWPGLLWGKGGGSLAPVVLIATTWAIYEGGRRVFPQPGNRRGLTGRT
;
A
#
# COMPACT_ATOMS: atom_id res chain seq x y z
N MET A 1 45.01 62.68 42.50
CA MET A 1 45.09 61.47 41.69
C MET A 1 44.00 61.56 40.66
N PRO A 2 44.27 61.71 39.37
CA PRO A 2 43.22 61.77 38.37
C PRO A 2 42.71 60.40 38.03
N GLU A 3 41.37 60.20 37.96
CA GLU A 3 40.71 58.99 37.57
C GLU A 3 40.95 58.64 36.11
N LEU A 4 41.37 57.40 35.87
CA LEU A 4 41.51 56.85 34.53
C LEU A 4 40.12 56.66 33.89
N PRO A 5 39.94 57.00 32.60
CA PRO A 5 38.69 56.76 31.90
C PRO A 5 38.42 55.25 31.72
N ARG A 6 37.19 54.82 32.04
CA ARG A 6 36.72 53.46 31.83
C ARG A 6 36.71 53.13 30.35
N PRO A 7 37.16 51.91 29.96
CA PRO A 7 37.07 51.51 28.55
C PRO A 7 35.58 51.45 28.14
N SER A 8 35.28 52.12 27.04
CA SER A 8 33.97 52.11 26.39
C SER A 8 33.60 50.67 26.00
N GLU A 9 32.52 50.18 26.60
CA GLU A 9 31.89 48.93 26.16
C GLU A 9 31.53 49.05 24.67
N GLN A 10 32.29 48.35 23.85
CA GLN A 10 31.90 48.16 22.45
C GLN A 10 30.61 47.28 22.45
N VAL A 11 29.50 47.96 22.23
CA VAL A 11 28.24 47.29 21.91
C VAL A 11 28.42 46.61 20.57
N THR A 12 28.82 45.35 20.59
CA THR A 12 28.81 44.50 19.40
C THR A 12 27.36 44.40 18.92
N ALA A 13 27.08 45.02 17.76
CA ALA A 13 25.81 44.87 17.09
C ALA A 13 25.50 43.38 16.90
N PRO A 14 24.26 42.93 17.18
CA PRO A 14 23.91 41.54 17.01
C PRO A 14 24.12 41.15 15.53
N ASP A 15 25.01 40.20 15.31
CA ASP A 15 25.17 39.55 14.01
C ASP A 15 23.78 39.13 13.54
N HIS A 16 23.28 39.77 12.51
CA HIS A 16 22.12 39.32 11.78
C HIS A 16 22.49 38.00 11.16
N VAL A 17 22.27 36.89 11.93
CA VAL A 17 22.32 35.54 11.41
C VAL A 17 21.30 35.51 10.28
N LEU A 18 21.78 35.63 9.04
CA LEU A 18 20.98 35.41 7.85
C LEU A 18 20.46 33.98 7.93
N THR A 19 19.26 33.83 8.48
CA THR A 19 18.56 32.54 8.44
C THR A 19 18.39 32.17 6.98
N PRO A 20 18.97 31.03 6.54
CA PRO A 20 18.81 30.59 5.16
C PRO A 20 17.32 30.55 4.81
N PRO A 21 16.94 30.93 3.58
CA PRO A 21 15.54 30.89 3.17
C PRO A 21 15.00 29.50 3.43
N PRO A 22 13.75 29.39 3.95
CA PRO A 22 13.15 28.08 4.23
C PRO A 22 13.18 27.27 2.94
N PRO A 23 13.57 25.98 3.02
CA PRO A 23 13.61 25.12 1.85
C PRO A 23 12.24 25.16 1.15
N PRO A 24 12.21 25.07 -0.19
CA PRO A 24 10.96 25.12 -0.94
C PRO A 24 10.01 24.05 -0.38
N ARG A 25 8.81 24.49 0.00
CA ARG A 25 7.77 23.57 0.48
C ARG A 25 7.43 22.62 -0.65
N PHE A 26 7.87 21.38 -0.53
CA PHE A 26 7.45 20.32 -1.43
C PHE A 26 5.95 20.10 -1.21
N ASP A 27 5.11 20.45 -2.20
CA ASP A 27 3.69 20.13 -2.19
C ASP A 27 3.56 18.65 -2.59
N PRO A 28 3.19 17.75 -1.67
CA PRO A 28 3.10 16.32 -1.94
C PRO A 28 1.87 15.95 -2.76
N ARG A 29 1.13 16.94 -3.28
CA ARG A 29 -0.05 16.64 -4.09
C ARG A 29 0.36 16.00 -5.40
N PRO A 30 -0.24 14.84 -5.73
CA PRO A 30 0.06 14.19 -6.99
C PRO A 30 -0.41 15.05 -8.15
N ASN A 31 0.40 15.11 -9.20
CA ASN A 31 0.02 15.77 -10.43
C ASN A 31 -1.23 15.10 -11.08
N PRO A 32 -2.06 15.85 -11.82
CA PRO A 32 -3.26 15.29 -12.44
C PRO A 32 -2.99 14.06 -13.33
N TRP A 33 -1.86 14.01 -14.01
CA TRP A 33 -1.50 12.84 -14.82
C TRP A 33 -1.17 11.61 -13.97
N GLN A 34 -0.55 11.81 -12.80
CA GLN A 34 -0.27 10.71 -11.85
C GLN A 34 -1.56 10.13 -11.28
N GLN A 35 -2.55 10.98 -10.96
CA GLN A 35 -3.87 10.54 -10.52
C GLN A 35 -4.57 9.71 -11.61
N ARG A 36 -4.53 10.18 -12.86
CA ARG A 36 -5.10 9.45 -14.00
C ARG A 36 -4.40 8.11 -14.23
N LEU A 37 -3.07 8.08 -14.14
CA LEU A 37 -2.30 6.85 -14.27
C LEU A 37 -2.64 5.86 -13.15
N LEU A 38 -2.74 6.32 -11.90
CA LEU A 38 -3.11 5.48 -10.79
C LEU A 38 -4.54 4.92 -10.94
N LEU A 39 -5.47 5.75 -11.39
CA LEU A 39 -6.83 5.31 -11.72
C LEU A 39 -6.82 4.26 -12.84
N ALA A 40 -6.00 4.44 -13.88
CA ALA A 40 -5.88 3.47 -14.94
C ALA A 40 -5.33 2.12 -14.42
N VAL A 41 -4.30 2.14 -13.57
CA VAL A 41 -3.78 0.92 -12.92
C VAL A 41 -4.86 0.22 -12.10
N PHE A 42 -5.66 0.97 -11.34
CA PHE A 42 -6.77 0.44 -10.56
C PHE A 42 -7.84 -0.21 -11.45
N VAL A 43 -8.29 0.48 -12.49
CA VAL A 43 -9.30 -0.02 -13.43
C VAL A 43 -8.81 -1.26 -14.16
N ILE A 44 -7.56 -1.26 -14.63
CA ILE A 44 -6.94 -2.44 -15.27
C ILE A 44 -6.89 -3.60 -14.28
N GLY A 45 -6.57 -3.35 -13.02
CA GLY A 45 -6.62 -4.35 -11.95
C GLY A 45 -8.01 -4.97 -11.79
N LEU A 46 -9.06 -4.14 -11.71
CA LEU A 46 -10.43 -4.62 -11.62
C LEU A 46 -10.87 -5.40 -12.86
N LEU A 47 -10.49 -4.94 -14.04
CA LEU A 47 -10.77 -5.67 -15.29
C LEU A 47 -10.07 -7.03 -15.32
N ALA A 48 -8.82 -7.11 -14.88
CA ALA A 48 -8.10 -8.38 -14.78
C ALA A 48 -8.76 -9.35 -13.80
N ILE A 49 -9.29 -8.86 -12.67
CA ILE A 49 -10.06 -9.65 -11.73
C ILE A 49 -11.33 -10.17 -12.41
N ALA A 50 -12.10 -9.30 -13.06
CA ALA A 50 -13.34 -9.67 -13.73
C ALA A 50 -13.10 -10.69 -14.86
N VAL A 51 -12.11 -10.44 -15.71
CA VAL A 51 -11.72 -11.35 -16.79
C VAL A 51 -11.30 -12.70 -16.23
N GLY A 52 -10.50 -12.72 -15.16
CA GLY A 52 -10.08 -13.96 -14.51
C GLY A 52 -11.23 -14.74 -13.87
N HIS A 53 -12.34 -14.08 -13.49
CA HIS A 53 -13.57 -14.76 -13.05
C HIS A 53 -14.41 -15.30 -14.20
N LEU A 54 -14.44 -14.58 -15.33
CA LEU A 54 -15.26 -14.94 -16.48
C LEU A 54 -14.60 -16.03 -17.35
N LEU A 55 -13.27 -16.06 -17.39
CA LEU A 55 -12.52 -17.02 -18.21
C LEU A 55 -12.14 -18.24 -17.34
N ASP A 56 -12.71 -19.39 -17.67
CA ASP A 56 -12.32 -20.68 -17.05
C ASP A 56 -11.02 -21.22 -17.68
N LEU A 57 -9.97 -20.40 -17.64
CA LEU A 57 -8.67 -20.75 -18.18
C LEU A 57 -7.72 -21.23 -17.06
N PRO A 58 -6.81 -22.16 -17.35
CA PRO A 58 -5.85 -22.67 -16.36
C PRO A 58 -4.97 -21.56 -15.76
N HIS A 59 -4.78 -20.45 -16.49
CA HIS A 59 -3.99 -19.29 -16.04
C HIS A 59 -4.86 -18.15 -15.44
N ALA A 60 -6.18 -18.26 -15.43
CA ALA A 60 -7.08 -17.24 -14.95
C ALA A 60 -6.76 -16.80 -13.51
N ARG A 61 -6.36 -17.74 -12.64
CA ARG A 61 -5.96 -17.45 -11.25
C ARG A 61 -4.74 -16.54 -11.15
N HIS A 62 -3.79 -16.64 -12.07
CA HIS A 62 -2.62 -15.76 -12.08
C HIS A 62 -3.00 -14.35 -12.57
N ILE A 63 -3.91 -14.25 -13.54
CA ILE A 63 -4.46 -12.97 -14.01
C ILE A 63 -5.22 -12.28 -12.88
N GLN A 64 -6.08 -13.01 -12.17
CA GLN A 64 -6.78 -12.51 -10.99
C GLN A 64 -5.81 -11.98 -9.92
N ARG A 65 -4.80 -12.77 -9.54
CA ARG A 65 -3.81 -12.36 -8.53
C ARG A 65 -3.05 -11.10 -8.96
N GLY A 66 -2.67 -11.00 -10.24
CA GLY A 66 -2.07 -9.79 -10.81
C GLY A 66 -3.01 -8.58 -10.73
N GLY A 67 -4.31 -8.79 -11.00
CA GLY A 67 -5.36 -7.79 -10.86
C GLY A 67 -5.53 -7.32 -9.41
N TYR A 68 -5.59 -8.24 -8.45
CA TYR A 68 -5.63 -7.88 -7.03
C TYR A 68 -4.39 -7.10 -6.60
N PHE A 69 -3.21 -7.49 -7.09
CA PHE A 69 -2.00 -6.73 -6.80
C PHE A 69 -2.09 -5.29 -7.33
N ALA A 70 -2.48 -5.12 -8.59
CA ALA A 70 -2.59 -3.79 -9.21
C ALA A 70 -3.62 -2.92 -8.48
N ALA A 71 -4.79 -3.47 -8.14
CA ALA A 71 -5.83 -2.77 -7.41
C ALA A 71 -5.38 -2.39 -5.99
N CYS A 72 -4.82 -3.32 -5.23
CA CYS A 72 -4.31 -3.05 -3.88
C CYS A 72 -3.17 -2.04 -3.90
N TYR A 73 -2.25 -2.14 -4.85
CA TYR A 73 -1.16 -1.18 -5.02
C TYR A 73 -1.70 0.23 -5.28
N ALA A 74 -2.66 0.37 -6.20
CA ALA A 74 -3.27 1.66 -6.49
C ALA A 74 -3.98 2.26 -5.27
N LEU A 75 -4.71 1.45 -4.50
CA LEU A 75 -5.38 1.89 -3.26
C LEU A 75 -4.38 2.32 -2.19
N VAL A 76 -3.29 1.58 -2.00
CA VAL A 76 -2.25 1.93 -1.01
C VAL A 76 -1.54 3.22 -1.39
N VAL A 77 -1.20 3.40 -2.67
CA VAL A 77 -0.63 4.66 -3.17
C VAL A 77 -1.61 5.81 -3.00
N ALA A 78 -2.89 5.64 -3.37
CA ALA A 78 -3.93 6.66 -3.16
C ALA A 78 -4.09 7.02 -1.67
N ALA A 79 -4.13 6.02 -0.79
CA ALA A 79 -4.20 6.22 0.65
C ALA A 79 -2.98 6.99 1.19
N SER A 80 -1.77 6.75 0.63
CA SER A 80 -0.57 7.47 1.02
C SER A 80 -0.61 8.97 0.68
N TRP A 81 -1.52 9.41 -0.18
CA TRP A 81 -1.74 10.83 -0.51
C TRP A 81 -2.72 11.53 0.42
N LEU A 82 -3.43 10.79 1.26
CA LEU A 82 -4.32 11.38 2.25
C LEU A 82 -3.51 12.22 3.27
N PRO A 83 -4.09 13.32 3.75
CA PRO A 83 -3.42 14.14 4.77
C PRO A 83 -3.24 13.36 6.07
N ALA A 84 -2.14 13.61 6.77
CA ALA A 84 -1.81 12.95 8.05
C ALA A 84 -2.88 13.16 9.14
N SER A 85 -3.75 14.16 8.99
CA SER A 85 -4.91 14.38 9.89
C SER A 85 -5.99 13.30 9.76
N VAL A 86 -6.03 12.57 8.64
CA VAL A 86 -7.03 11.52 8.36
C VAL A 86 -6.50 10.14 8.73
N LEU A 87 -5.19 9.94 8.62
CA LEU A 87 -4.55 8.65 8.89
C LEU A 87 -3.93 8.65 10.29
N SER A 88 -4.10 7.55 11.03
CA SER A 88 -3.33 7.37 12.26
C SER A 88 -1.84 7.25 11.94
N GLN A 89 -0.97 7.69 12.85
CA GLN A 89 0.49 7.61 12.65
C GLN A 89 0.99 6.19 12.34
N ARG A 90 0.31 5.16 12.86
CA ARG A 90 0.65 3.75 12.62
C ARG A 90 0.34 3.34 11.17
N VAL A 91 -0.82 3.76 10.67
CA VAL A 91 -1.24 3.47 9.28
C VAL A 91 -0.34 4.22 8.31
N ASP A 92 -0.03 5.48 8.56
CA ASP A 92 0.89 6.25 7.73
C ASP A 92 2.30 5.62 7.68
N ALA A 93 2.82 5.16 8.84
CA ALA A 93 4.10 4.45 8.89
C ALA A 93 4.09 3.12 8.13
N MET A 94 2.97 2.41 8.15
CA MET A 94 2.79 1.15 7.43
C MET A 94 2.73 1.40 5.91
N LEU A 95 1.94 2.38 5.47
CA LEU A 95 1.81 2.76 4.06
C LEU A 95 3.17 3.22 3.50
N ASP A 96 3.90 4.04 4.25
CA ASP A 96 5.24 4.46 3.87
C ASP A 96 6.19 3.26 3.67
N ARG A 97 6.17 2.31 4.59
CA ARG A 97 6.98 1.09 4.49
C ARG A 97 6.63 0.27 3.24
N TRP A 98 5.34 0.15 2.92
CA TRP A 98 4.91 -0.65 1.77
C TRP A 98 5.19 0.02 0.43
N VAL A 99 5.15 1.35 0.36
CA VAL A 99 5.38 2.08 -0.89
C VAL A 99 6.87 2.36 -1.12
N SER A 100 7.66 2.62 -0.07
CA SER A 100 9.03 3.15 -0.21
C SER A 100 10.16 2.13 -0.02
N HIS A 101 9.92 0.97 0.59
CA HIS A 101 11.00 0.08 1.07
C HIS A 101 11.45 -1.04 0.11
N GLY A 102 11.39 -0.86 -1.20
CA GLY A 102 11.96 -1.81 -2.18
C GLY A 102 11.41 -3.24 -2.02
N ALA A 103 12.31 -4.21 -1.87
CA ALA A 103 11.92 -5.63 -1.79
C ALA A 103 11.00 -5.96 -0.62
N THR A 104 11.21 -5.35 0.55
CA THR A 104 10.35 -5.56 1.73
C THR A 104 8.96 -5.00 1.52
N GLY A 105 8.86 -3.81 0.90
CA GLY A 105 7.58 -3.21 0.54
C GLY A 105 6.82 -4.05 -0.49
N TYR A 106 7.52 -4.52 -1.51
CA TYR A 106 6.96 -5.43 -2.51
C TYR A 106 6.40 -6.71 -1.87
N TYR A 107 7.17 -7.34 -0.96
CA TYR A 107 6.70 -8.54 -0.25
C TYR A 107 5.41 -8.26 0.51
N GLY A 108 5.35 -7.15 1.25
CA GLY A 108 4.14 -6.73 1.98
C GLY A 108 2.95 -6.47 1.06
N MET A 109 3.17 -5.83 -0.09
CA MET A 109 2.14 -5.60 -1.10
C MET A 109 1.61 -6.90 -1.71
N MET A 110 2.50 -7.85 -2.01
CA MET A 110 2.09 -9.17 -2.52
C MET A 110 1.31 -9.96 -1.46
N ALA A 111 1.71 -9.88 -0.19
CA ALA A 111 0.98 -10.50 0.91
C ALA A 111 -0.42 -9.89 1.06
N LEU A 112 -0.55 -8.56 1.02
CA LEU A 112 -1.83 -7.86 1.06
C LEU A 112 -2.74 -8.25 -0.11
N ALA A 113 -2.21 -8.26 -1.33
CA ALA A 113 -2.96 -8.65 -2.52
C ALA A 113 -3.41 -10.11 -2.48
N SER A 114 -2.53 -11.00 -1.98
CA SER A 114 -2.86 -12.42 -1.78
C SER A 114 -3.93 -12.61 -0.71
N TYR A 115 -3.87 -11.85 0.37
CA TYR A 115 -4.89 -11.84 1.40
C TYR A 115 -6.24 -11.38 0.85
N ALA A 116 -6.28 -10.24 0.16
CA ALA A 116 -7.49 -9.75 -0.47
C ALA A 116 -8.10 -10.76 -1.46
N TYR A 117 -7.25 -11.41 -2.27
CA TYR A 117 -7.69 -12.47 -3.18
C TYR A 117 -8.35 -13.65 -2.42
N LEU A 118 -7.73 -14.12 -1.35
CA LEU A 118 -8.24 -15.25 -0.56
C LEU A 118 -9.55 -14.86 0.15
N GLU A 119 -9.62 -13.69 0.76
CA GLU A 119 -10.83 -13.20 1.44
C GLU A 119 -12.01 -13.07 0.48
N VAL A 120 -11.83 -12.41 -0.67
CA VAL A 120 -12.90 -12.27 -1.66
C VAL A 120 -13.34 -13.64 -2.17
N ARG A 121 -12.42 -14.56 -2.37
CA ARG A 121 -12.73 -15.92 -2.78
C ARG A 121 -13.56 -16.64 -1.70
N THR A 122 -13.13 -16.60 -0.44
CA THR A 122 -13.86 -17.19 0.69
C THR A 122 -15.28 -16.62 0.81
N ILE A 123 -15.40 -15.29 0.73
CA ILE A 123 -16.71 -14.63 0.77
C ILE A 123 -17.59 -15.07 -0.41
N THR A 124 -17.03 -15.15 -1.62
CA THR A 124 -17.77 -15.55 -2.81
C THR A 124 -18.24 -17.02 -2.70
N GLU A 125 -17.34 -17.91 -2.28
CA GLU A 125 -17.68 -19.33 -2.05
C GLU A 125 -18.76 -19.47 -0.96
N SER A 126 -18.69 -18.69 0.11
CA SER A 126 -19.71 -18.67 1.16
C SER A 126 -21.07 -18.18 0.64
N ILE A 127 -21.10 -17.09 -0.13
CA ILE A 127 -22.34 -16.55 -0.70
C ILE A 127 -22.97 -17.54 -1.69
N THR A 128 -22.19 -18.19 -2.52
CA THR A 128 -22.69 -19.16 -3.51
C THR A 128 -23.17 -20.47 -2.89
N ALA A 129 -22.62 -20.86 -1.74
CA ALA A 129 -23.04 -22.03 -0.98
C ALA A 129 -24.35 -21.79 -0.19
N PHE A 130 -24.78 -20.54 -0.04
CA PHE A 130 -26.01 -20.20 0.69
C PHE A 130 -27.27 -20.62 -0.08
N SER A 131 -27.98 -21.62 0.45
CA SER A 131 -29.38 -21.89 0.08
C SER A 131 -30.29 -20.97 0.89
N PHE A 132 -31.18 -20.20 0.22
CA PHE A 132 -32.18 -19.32 0.85
C PHE A 132 -33.20 -20.17 1.64
N SER A 133 -32.91 -20.48 2.91
CA SER A 133 -33.85 -21.04 3.87
C SER A 133 -34.28 -19.96 4.88
N ARG A 134 -35.42 -20.18 5.55
CA ARG A 134 -36.04 -19.18 6.45
C ARG A 134 -35.14 -18.84 7.67
N ASP A 135 -34.24 -19.74 8.05
CA ASP A 135 -33.31 -19.60 9.18
C ASP A 135 -31.91 -19.11 8.77
N TRP A 136 -31.74 -18.82 7.48
CA TRP A 136 -30.44 -18.46 6.89
C TRP A 136 -29.75 -17.27 7.56
N ILE A 137 -30.52 -16.26 8.02
CA ILE A 137 -29.94 -15.05 8.64
C ILE A 137 -29.23 -15.40 9.94
N ARG A 138 -29.85 -16.27 10.77
CA ARG A 138 -29.29 -16.67 12.04
C ARG A 138 -28.04 -17.54 11.83
N ASP A 139 -28.14 -18.52 10.97
CA ASP A 139 -27.04 -19.44 10.65
C ASP A 139 -25.91 -18.71 9.93
N ALA A 140 -26.23 -17.75 9.04
CA ALA A 140 -25.26 -16.88 8.43
C ALA A 140 -24.51 -16.01 9.44
N LEU A 141 -25.20 -15.38 10.39
CA LEU A 141 -24.56 -14.55 11.41
C LEU A 141 -23.63 -15.37 12.31
N ILE A 142 -24.06 -16.57 12.72
CA ILE A 142 -23.23 -17.44 13.56
C ILE A 142 -22.04 -17.98 12.76
N HIS A 143 -22.27 -18.44 11.55
CA HIS A 143 -21.21 -18.95 10.67
C HIS A 143 -20.24 -17.85 10.25
N TRP A 144 -20.77 -16.66 9.97
CA TRP A 144 -19.95 -15.49 9.64
C TRP A 144 -19.12 -15.00 10.83
N ALA A 145 -19.68 -14.97 12.04
CA ALA A 145 -18.96 -14.52 13.23
C ALA A 145 -17.87 -15.51 13.71
N THR A 146 -18.10 -16.81 13.57
CA THR A 146 -17.16 -17.84 14.04
C THR A 146 -16.27 -18.39 12.94
N GLY A 147 -16.82 -18.71 11.78
CA GLY A 147 -16.09 -19.25 10.64
C GLY A 147 -15.19 -18.20 9.97
N PHE A 148 -15.72 -17.00 9.72
CA PHE A 148 -14.99 -15.93 9.08
C PHE A 148 -13.70 -15.53 9.84
N SER A 149 -13.75 -15.51 11.18
CA SER A 149 -12.58 -15.15 11.98
C SER A 149 -11.44 -16.17 11.86
N ILE A 150 -11.76 -17.46 11.87
CA ILE A 150 -10.76 -18.54 11.74
C ILE A 150 -10.22 -18.60 10.31
N GLU A 151 -11.13 -18.56 9.33
CA GLU A 151 -10.75 -18.58 7.91
C GLU A 151 -9.91 -17.35 7.52
N SER A 152 -10.27 -16.18 8.03
CA SER A 152 -9.51 -14.95 7.80
C SER A 152 -8.08 -15.02 8.38
N VAL A 153 -7.92 -15.60 9.58
CA VAL A 153 -6.59 -15.85 10.16
C VAL A 153 -5.79 -16.83 9.30
N MET A 154 -6.42 -17.91 8.83
CA MET A 154 -5.77 -18.86 7.93
C MET A 154 -5.41 -18.22 6.59
N ASN A 155 -6.30 -17.42 6.02
CA ASN A 155 -6.05 -16.64 4.80
C ASN A 155 -4.87 -15.69 4.97
N PHE A 156 -4.76 -15.05 6.15
CA PHE A 156 -3.61 -14.19 6.47
C PHE A 156 -2.29 -14.99 6.50
N ILE A 157 -2.28 -16.16 7.17
CA ILE A 157 -1.10 -17.03 7.22
C ILE A 157 -0.70 -17.49 5.81
N TYR A 158 -1.67 -17.93 5.02
CA TYR A 158 -1.42 -18.32 3.62
C TYR A 158 -0.95 -17.14 2.78
N ALA A 159 -1.50 -15.96 2.97
CA ALA A 159 -1.06 -14.76 2.27
C ALA A 159 0.39 -14.40 2.59
N MET A 160 0.83 -14.58 3.81
CA MET A 160 2.24 -14.38 4.19
C MET A 160 3.17 -15.42 3.54
N ALA A 161 2.67 -16.62 3.29
CA ALA A 161 3.40 -17.70 2.60
C ALA A 161 3.20 -17.68 1.07
N TRP A 162 2.80 -16.54 0.49
CA TRP A 162 2.44 -16.39 -0.92
C TRP A 162 3.48 -16.95 -1.91
N PRO A 163 4.81 -16.88 -1.69
CA PRO A 163 5.76 -17.48 -2.62
C PRO A 163 5.54 -18.98 -2.79
N GLY A 164 5.31 -19.70 -1.67
CA GLY A 164 5.01 -21.14 -1.69
C GLY A 164 3.71 -21.46 -2.41
N LEU A 165 2.69 -20.59 -2.30
CA LEU A 165 1.39 -20.79 -2.96
C LEU A 165 1.46 -20.62 -4.49
N LEU A 166 2.43 -19.87 -5.00
CA LEU A 166 2.62 -19.70 -6.44
C LEU A 166 3.19 -20.96 -7.10
N TRP A 167 4.10 -21.64 -6.40
CA TRP A 167 4.76 -22.86 -6.92
C TRP A 167 4.04 -24.17 -6.56
N GLY A 168 3.09 -24.13 -5.60
CA GLY A 168 2.35 -25.32 -5.21
C GLY A 168 1.41 -25.84 -6.28
N LYS A 169 1.59 -27.07 -6.76
CA LYS A 169 0.74 -27.85 -7.69
C LYS A 169 0.91 -27.64 -9.21
N GLY A 170 1.88 -26.84 -9.66
CA GLY A 170 2.08 -26.62 -11.11
C GLY A 170 3.53 -26.58 -11.52
N GLY A 171 4.37 -27.50 -11.02
CA GLY A 171 5.80 -27.54 -11.34
C GLY A 171 6.04 -27.46 -12.85
N GLY A 172 6.74 -26.41 -13.31
CA GLY A 172 7.13 -26.21 -14.70
C GLY A 172 6.38 -25.09 -15.46
N SER A 173 5.35 -24.49 -14.89
CA SER A 173 4.67 -23.35 -15.53
C SER A 173 5.47 -22.06 -15.38
N LEU A 174 5.65 -21.30 -16.47
CA LEU A 174 6.25 -19.96 -16.44
C LEU A 174 5.31 -18.90 -15.84
N ALA A 175 4.04 -19.22 -15.63
CA ALA A 175 3.03 -18.28 -15.18
C ALA A 175 3.35 -17.61 -13.82
N PRO A 176 3.87 -18.30 -12.78
CA PRO A 176 4.32 -17.66 -11.55
C PRO A 176 5.46 -16.66 -11.77
N VAL A 177 6.39 -16.98 -12.64
CA VAL A 177 7.53 -16.12 -12.97
C VAL A 177 7.05 -14.85 -13.66
N VAL A 178 6.16 -14.99 -14.64
CA VAL A 178 5.55 -13.85 -15.34
C VAL A 178 4.75 -12.97 -14.36
N LEU A 179 3.98 -13.58 -13.46
CA LEU A 179 3.24 -12.85 -12.44
C LEU A 179 4.18 -12.02 -11.55
N ILE A 180 5.25 -12.65 -11.02
CA ILE A 180 6.22 -11.96 -10.16
C ILE A 180 6.90 -10.83 -10.93
N ALA A 181 7.35 -11.08 -12.16
CA ALA A 181 8.02 -10.07 -12.97
C ALA A 181 7.09 -8.87 -13.28
N THR A 182 5.83 -9.15 -13.64
CA THR A 182 4.84 -8.11 -13.95
C THR A 182 4.49 -7.29 -12.70
N THR A 183 4.21 -7.95 -11.58
CA THR A 183 3.86 -7.25 -10.33
C THR A 183 5.06 -6.48 -9.77
N TRP A 184 6.28 -7.00 -9.90
CA TRP A 184 7.50 -6.28 -9.57
C TRP A 184 7.70 -5.04 -10.45
N ALA A 185 7.46 -5.16 -11.76
CA ALA A 185 7.57 -4.04 -12.69
C ALA A 185 6.53 -2.93 -12.37
N ILE A 186 5.29 -3.31 -12.02
CA ILE A 186 4.26 -2.36 -11.56
C ILE A 186 4.72 -1.65 -10.29
N TYR A 187 5.22 -2.40 -9.30
CA TYR A 187 5.67 -1.86 -8.03
C TYR A 187 6.86 -0.91 -8.18
N GLU A 188 7.91 -1.36 -8.86
CA GLU A 188 9.14 -0.58 -9.04
C GLU A 188 8.93 0.63 -9.97
N GLY A 189 8.15 0.45 -11.04
CA GLY A 189 7.73 1.54 -11.92
C GLY A 189 6.91 2.59 -11.17
N GLY A 190 5.95 2.15 -10.37
CA GLY A 190 5.13 3.03 -9.55
C GLY A 190 5.93 3.78 -8.50
N ARG A 191 6.92 3.14 -7.85
CA ARG A 191 7.82 3.81 -6.90
C ARG A 191 8.59 4.98 -7.51
N ARG A 192 8.93 4.89 -8.80
CA ARG A 192 9.66 5.94 -9.52
C ARG A 192 8.75 7.07 -9.99
N VAL A 193 7.51 6.73 -10.29
CA VAL A 193 6.52 7.65 -10.89
C VAL A 193 5.73 8.41 -9.83
N PHE A 194 5.36 7.74 -8.74
CA PHE A 194 4.53 8.36 -7.71
C PHE A 194 5.38 8.97 -6.59
N PRO A 195 4.99 10.16 -6.08
CA PRO A 195 5.68 10.80 -4.98
C PRO A 195 5.61 9.92 -3.72
N GLN A 196 6.78 9.69 -3.10
CA GLN A 196 6.87 8.83 -1.93
C GLN A 196 6.58 9.61 -0.64
N PRO A 197 5.80 9.06 0.29
CA PRO A 197 5.43 9.73 1.55
C PRO A 197 6.62 9.97 2.49
N GLY A 198 7.69 9.18 2.40
CA GLY A 198 8.90 9.29 3.25
C GLY A 198 9.61 10.64 3.20
N ASN A 199 9.46 11.39 2.12
CA ASN A 199 10.00 12.76 2.01
C ASN A 199 9.27 13.77 2.91
N ARG A 200 8.10 13.43 3.46
CA ARG A 200 7.34 14.31 4.38
C ARG A 200 7.97 14.41 5.77
N ARG A 201 8.65 13.36 6.25
CA ARG A 201 9.19 13.30 7.64
C ARG A 201 10.47 14.08 7.84
N GLY A 202 11.24 14.31 6.80
CA GLY A 202 12.44 15.14 6.88
C GLY A 202 12.17 16.62 7.20
N LEU A 203 10.92 17.07 7.03
CA LEU A 203 10.51 18.47 7.21
C LEU A 203 9.86 18.75 8.58
N THR A 204 9.34 17.73 9.29
CA THR A 204 8.66 17.91 10.59
C THR A 204 9.55 17.59 11.80
N GLY A 205 10.73 17.05 11.61
CA GLY A 205 11.65 16.64 12.68
C GLY A 205 12.64 17.72 13.16
N ARG A 206 12.45 18.99 12.81
CA ARG A 206 13.26 20.12 13.27
C ARG A 206 12.37 21.22 13.86
N THR A 207 11.67 20.88 14.92
CA THR A 207 11.15 21.91 15.84
C THR A 207 11.57 21.56 17.24
#